data_3712eda5dc84e0d7d22db4ea6320b735
#
_entry.id   3712eda5dc84e0d7d22db4ea6320b735
#
_cell.length_a   1.000
_cell.length_b   1.000
_cell.length_c   1.000
_cell.angle_alpha   90.00
_cell.angle_beta   90.00
_cell.angle_gamma   90.00
#
_symmetry.space_group_name_H-M   'P 1'
#
loop_
_entity.id
_entity.type
_entity.pdbx_description
1 polymer ?
#
loop_
_entity_poly.entity_id
_entity_poly.type
_entity_poly.pdbx_seq_one_letter_code
_entity_poly.pdbx_strand_id
1 'polypeptide(L)'
;MDYKEIPVWLVLVLVILFCLAGLLIGSAIGLAISALIYTGEGNLLEEMSNPSNDKMRVPLLVTQALSAIMGFLIFPFFIRKLFRKKDTSFFQQYPLHVGSLLLVLFLVISFVVVDSAIIEWNQNIQFPDFLKSFEAWSRGKEDELALLTKMLTTFDSFGEFVIGFIVIAV
;
A
#
# COMPACT_ATOMS: atom_id res chain seq x y z
N MET A 1 34.95 1.44 5.79
CA MET A 1 34.31 0.21 5.30
C MET A 1 34.20 0.32 3.78
N ASP A 2 34.91 -0.54 3.07
CA ASP A 2 34.99 -0.47 1.61
C ASP A 2 33.70 -1.07 1.02
N TYR A 3 32.79 -0.22 0.55
CA TYR A 3 31.47 -0.62 0.01
C TYR A 3 31.55 -1.40 -1.32
N LYS A 4 32.74 -1.77 -1.76
CA LYS A 4 32.97 -2.46 -3.05
C LYS A 4 32.52 -3.92 -3.05
N GLU A 5 32.16 -4.48 -1.91
CA GLU A 5 31.95 -5.94 -1.75
C GLU A 5 30.55 -6.37 -1.29
N ILE A 6 29.60 -5.42 -1.15
CA ILE A 6 28.24 -5.82 -0.77
C ILE A 6 27.53 -6.38 -2.01
N PRO A 7 27.17 -7.67 -2.02
CA PRO A 7 26.50 -8.26 -3.16
C PRO A 7 25.10 -7.62 -3.37
N VAL A 8 24.72 -7.45 -4.63
CA VAL A 8 23.46 -6.77 -5.00
C VAL A 8 22.24 -7.39 -4.33
N TRP A 9 22.21 -8.71 -4.19
CA TRP A 9 21.11 -9.40 -3.51
C TRP A 9 20.97 -9.00 -2.04
N LEU A 10 22.09 -8.74 -1.33
CA LEU A 10 22.04 -8.30 0.07
C LEU A 10 21.46 -6.88 0.17
N VAL A 11 21.81 -6.00 -0.78
CA VAL A 11 21.21 -4.66 -0.87
C VAL A 11 19.72 -4.76 -1.07
N LEU A 12 19.25 -5.61 -1.98
CA LEU A 12 17.82 -5.84 -2.21
C LEU A 12 17.10 -6.34 -0.95
N VAL A 13 17.68 -7.32 -0.27
CA VAL A 13 17.11 -7.83 1.01
C VAL A 13 17.03 -6.72 2.05
N LEU A 14 18.08 -5.92 2.20
CA LEU A 14 18.10 -4.79 3.14
C LEU A 14 17.02 -3.74 2.77
N VAL A 15 16.87 -3.40 1.49
CA VAL A 15 15.82 -2.48 1.04
C VAL A 15 14.44 -3.00 1.43
N ILE A 16 14.14 -4.26 1.14
CA ILE A 16 12.86 -4.87 1.49
C ILE A 16 12.64 -4.85 3.01
N LEU A 17 13.62 -5.24 3.80
CA LEU A 17 13.52 -5.25 5.27
C LEU A 17 13.29 -3.84 5.83
N PHE A 18 13.97 -2.83 5.30
CA PHE A 18 13.78 -1.45 5.73
C PHE A 18 12.39 -0.91 5.31
N CYS A 19 11.92 -1.22 4.10
CA CYS A 19 10.56 -0.87 3.69
C CYS A 19 9.52 -1.51 4.64
N LEU A 20 9.66 -2.80 4.94
CA LEU A 20 8.77 -3.51 5.88
C LEU A 20 8.84 -2.90 7.29
N ALA A 21 10.03 -2.59 7.80
CA ALA A 21 10.19 -1.91 9.08
C ALA A 21 9.52 -0.52 9.07
N GLY A 22 9.67 0.23 7.97
CA GLY A 22 9.00 1.52 7.77
C GLY A 22 7.49 1.42 7.77
N LEU A 23 6.94 0.41 7.07
CA LEU A 23 5.50 0.13 7.06
C LEU A 23 4.97 -0.17 8.46
N LEU A 24 5.66 -1.00 9.23
CA LEU A 24 5.27 -1.37 10.61
C LEU A 24 5.33 -0.17 11.55
N ILE A 25 6.42 0.60 11.52
CA ILE A 25 6.59 1.80 12.36
C ILE A 25 5.55 2.85 11.97
N GLY A 26 5.34 3.07 10.68
CA GLY A 26 4.34 4.01 10.16
C GLY A 26 2.92 3.61 10.58
N SER A 27 2.58 2.32 10.53
CA SER A 27 1.30 1.80 11.01
C SER A 27 1.13 2.02 12.52
N ALA A 28 2.16 1.77 13.32
CA ALA A 28 2.10 1.96 14.76
C ALA A 28 1.88 3.45 15.13
N ILE A 29 2.60 4.36 14.46
CA ILE A 29 2.40 5.81 14.63
C ILE A 29 1.01 6.22 14.14
N GLY A 30 0.58 5.70 13.00
CA GLY A 30 -0.75 5.95 12.43
C GLY A 30 -1.86 5.53 13.37
N LEU A 31 -1.77 4.34 13.96
CA LEU A 31 -2.71 3.85 14.97
C LEU A 31 -2.73 4.74 16.22
N ALA A 32 -1.57 5.17 16.71
CA ALA A 32 -1.49 6.07 17.87
C ALA A 32 -2.18 7.42 17.59
N ILE A 33 -1.94 8.01 16.41
CA ILE A 33 -2.61 9.25 16.00
C ILE A 33 -4.10 9.02 15.79
N SER A 34 -4.48 7.91 15.14
CA SER A 34 -5.88 7.54 14.92
C SER A 34 -6.64 7.38 16.23
N ALA A 35 -6.01 6.83 17.28
CA ALA A 35 -6.61 6.73 18.59
C ALA A 35 -6.90 8.10 19.24
N LEU A 36 -6.12 9.12 18.92
CA LEU A 36 -6.34 10.49 19.42
C LEU A 36 -7.48 11.23 18.70
N ILE A 37 -7.70 10.93 17.42
CA ILE A 37 -8.75 11.56 16.61
C ILE A 37 -10.06 10.77 16.58
N TYR A 38 -10.03 9.52 17.02
CA TYR A 38 -11.21 8.68 17.05
C TYR A 38 -12.21 9.16 18.12
N THR A 39 -13.43 9.43 17.72
CA THR A 39 -14.51 9.96 18.58
C THR A 39 -15.61 8.93 18.86
N GLY A 40 -15.39 7.66 18.54
CA GLY A 40 -16.34 6.58 18.81
C GLY A 40 -16.37 6.17 20.27
N GLU A 41 -17.44 5.49 20.69
CA GLU A 41 -17.64 5.01 22.05
C GLU A 41 -16.94 3.65 22.33
N GLY A 42 -16.46 2.98 21.28
CA GLY A 42 -15.84 1.65 21.36
C GLY A 42 -14.31 1.66 21.35
N ASN A 43 -13.73 0.45 21.40
CA ASN A 43 -12.30 0.28 21.24
C ASN A 43 -11.92 0.41 19.76
N LEU A 44 -11.02 1.36 19.44
CA LEU A 44 -10.56 1.62 18.07
C LEU A 44 -10.15 0.33 17.33
N LEU A 45 -9.41 -0.57 18.00
CA LEU A 45 -8.91 -1.79 17.36
C LEU A 45 -10.03 -2.79 17.03
N GLU A 46 -11.05 -2.87 17.87
CA GLU A 46 -12.21 -3.71 17.61
C GLU A 46 -13.05 -3.14 16.45
N GLU A 47 -13.24 -1.83 16.44
CA GLU A 47 -14.00 -1.17 15.38
C GLU A 47 -13.25 -1.14 14.05
N MET A 48 -11.92 -1.10 14.05
CA MET A 48 -11.11 -1.23 12.81
C MET A 48 -11.29 -2.58 12.11
N SER A 49 -11.73 -3.62 12.82
CA SER A 49 -12.08 -4.90 12.21
C SER A 49 -13.49 -4.91 11.62
N ASN A 50 -14.29 -3.86 11.84
CA ASN A 50 -15.64 -3.72 11.30
C ASN A 50 -15.68 -2.71 10.14
N PRO A 51 -15.62 -3.18 8.87
CA PRO A 51 -15.56 -2.31 7.69
C PRO A 51 -16.84 -1.50 7.43
N SER A 52 -17.92 -1.75 8.20
CA SER A 52 -19.20 -1.04 8.04
C SER A 52 -19.29 0.28 8.83
N ASN A 53 -18.25 0.62 9.61
CA ASN A 53 -18.26 1.81 10.44
C ASN A 53 -17.62 3.02 9.73
N ASP A 54 -18.43 3.96 9.24
CA ASP A 54 -17.96 5.17 8.54
C ASP A 54 -17.01 6.03 9.40
N LYS A 55 -17.12 5.98 10.73
CA LYS A 55 -16.22 6.71 11.64
C LYS A 55 -14.78 6.20 11.57
N MET A 56 -14.57 4.99 11.06
CA MET A 56 -13.25 4.38 10.92
C MET A 56 -12.49 4.81 9.68
N ARG A 57 -13.16 5.47 8.74
CA ARG A 57 -12.55 5.89 7.47
C ARG A 57 -11.35 6.79 7.66
N VAL A 58 -11.49 7.86 8.45
CA VAL A 58 -10.38 8.81 8.70
C VAL A 58 -9.23 8.14 9.47
N PRO A 59 -9.45 7.41 10.58
CA PRO A 59 -8.42 6.61 11.23
C PRO A 59 -7.67 5.66 10.30
N LEU A 60 -8.38 4.94 9.44
CA LEU A 60 -7.76 4.01 8.49
C LEU A 60 -6.91 4.74 7.44
N LEU A 61 -7.43 5.83 6.85
CA LEU A 61 -6.68 6.64 5.88
C LEU A 61 -5.41 7.24 6.50
N VAL A 62 -5.47 7.74 7.74
CA VAL A 62 -4.31 8.28 8.46
C VAL A 62 -3.27 7.18 8.71
N THR A 63 -3.72 6.01 9.15
CA THR A 63 -2.83 4.87 9.39
C THR A 63 -2.16 4.42 8.09
N GLN A 64 -2.91 4.31 7.00
CA GLN A 64 -2.40 3.93 5.69
C GLN A 64 -1.42 4.96 5.13
N ALA A 65 -1.76 6.26 5.22
CA ALA A 65 -0.89 7.35 4.75
C ALA A 65 0.46 7.33 5.47
N LEU A 66 0.45 7.26 6.81
CA LEU A 66 1.68 7.24 7.59
C LEU A 66 2.50 5.98 7.35
N SER A 67 1.86 4.83 7.22
CA SER A 67 2.51 3.59 6.85
C SER A 67 3.21 3.71 5.49
N ALA A 68 2.52 4.19 4.46
CA ALA A 68 3.06 4.36 3.12
C ALA A 68 4.21 5.38 3.07
N ILE A 69 4.04 6.55 3.70
CA ILE A 69 5.08 7.59 3.77
C ILE A 69 6.35 7.05 4.46
N MET A 70 6.20 6.37 5.59
CA MET A 70 7.34 5.81 6.31
C MET A 70 7.99 4.68 5.49
N GLY A 71 7.22 3.74 4.96
CA GLY A 71 7.71 2.58 4.24
C GLY A 71 8.33 2.92 2.89
N PHE A 72 7.70 3.78 2.10
CA PHE A 72 8.11 4.02 0.71
C PHE A 72 8.89 5.32 0.48
N LEU A 73 8.80 6.30 1.37
CA LEU A 73 9.53 7.56 1.24
C LEU A 73 10.67 7.68 2.25
N ILE A 74 10.37 7.62 3.55
CA ILE A 74 11.35 7.94 4.60
C ILE A 74 12.41 6.86 4.71
N PHE A 75 12.03 5.59 4.85
CA PHE A 75 12.99 4.51 5.05
C PHE A 75 13.88 4.25 3.82
N PRO A 76 13.38 4.22 2.57
CA PRO A 76 14.23 4.15 1.39
C PRO A 76 15.18 5.35 1.23
N PHE A 77 14.75 6.55 1.67
CA PHE A 77 15.63 7.71 1.70
C PHE A 77 16.80 7.55 2.67
N PHE A 78 16.56 6.94 3.85
CA PHE A 78 17.64 6.60 4.80
C PHE A 78 18.61 5.56 4.24
N ILE A 79 18.11 4.51 3.58
CA ILE A 79 18.95 3.52 2.92
C ILE A 79 19.84 4.18 1.89
N ARG A 80 19.24 5.04 1.04
CA ARG A 80 20.01 5.81 0.06
C ARG A 80 21.15 6.58 0.72
N LYS A 81 20.89 7.27 1.84
CA LYS A 81 21.90 8.03 2.58
C LYS A 81 23.01 7.13 3.13
N LEU A 82 22.66 5.90 3.55
CA LEU A 82 23.60 4.91 4.11
C LEU A 82 24.53 4.34 3.05
N PHE A 83 23.99 4.06 1.83
CA PHE A 83 24.73 3.40 0.74
C PHE A 83 25.22 4.35 -0.36
N ARG A 84 25.07 5.67 -0.17
CA ARG A 84 25.43 6.64 -1.18
C ARG A 84 26.95 6.73 -1.38
N LYS A 85 27.43 6.42 -2.56
CA LYS A 85 28.72 6.90 -3.06
C LYS A 85 28.59 8.40 -3.36
N LYS A 86 29.65 9.16 -3.01
CA LYS A 86 29.69 10.63 -3.02
C LYS A 86 29.37 11.32 -4.36
N ASP A 87 29.37 10.58 -5.48
CA ASP A 87 29.35 11.14 -6.84
C ASP A 87 28.17 10.67 -7.73
N THR A 88 27.15 10.02 -7.22
CA THR A 88 26.01 9.62 -8.05
C THR A 88 24.83 10.55 -7.84
N SER A 89 24.51 11.39 -8.85
CA SER A 89 23.22 12.06 -8.94
C SER A 89 22.14 10.99 -9.17
N PHE A 90 21.30 10.74 -8.18
CA PHE A 90 20.26 9.71 -8.26
C PHE A 90 19.13 10.10 -9.24
N PHE A 91 18.91 11.39 -9.41
CA PHE A 91 17.99 11.92 -10.40
C PHE A 91 18.81 12.46 -11.57
N GLN A 92 19.12 11.60 -12.54
CA GLN A 92 19.45 12.10 -13.85
C GLN A 92 18.16 12.68 -14.45
N GLN A 93 18.17 13.96 -14.72
CA GLN A 93 17.05 14.62 -15.39
C GLN A 93 17.07 14.19 -16.87
N TYR A 94 16.34 13.13 -17.17
CA TYR A 94 16.03 12.81 -18.56
C TYR A 94 14.79 13.60 -18.97
N PRO A 95 14.80 14.24 -20.16
CA PRO A 95 13.60 14.89 -20.65
C PRO A 95 12.46 13.85 -20.78
N LEU A 96 11.31 14.17 -20.21
CA LEU A 96 10.11 13.34 -20.34
C LEU A 96 9.63 13.46 -21.80
N HIS A 97 9.78 12.39 -22.56
CA HIS A 97 9.22 12.32 -23.90
C HIS A 97 7.75 11.90 -23.84
N VAL A 98 6.91 12.56 -24.63
CA VAL A 98 5.49 12.21 -24.76
C VAL A 98 5.29 10.72 -25.09
N GLY A 99 6.16 10.15 -25.92
CA GLY A 99 6.16 8.71 -26.22
C GLY A 99 6.32 7.81 -24.99
N SER A 100 7.16 8.21 -24.02
CA SER A 100 7.31 7.46 -22.77
C SER A 100 6.05 7.51 -21.91
N LEU A 101 5.37 8.67 -21.87
CA LEU A 101 4.10 8.81 -21.15
C LEU A 101 2.99 7.96 -21.78
N LEU A 102 2.90 7.95 -23.11
CA LEU A 102 1.95 7.12 -23.85
C LEU A 102 2.23 5.63 -23.63
N LEU A 103 3.50 5.22 -23.61
CA LEU A 103 3.90 3.84 -23.32
C LEU A 103 3.49 3.43 -21.91
N VAL A 104 3.73 4.28 -20.90
CA VAL A 104 3.29 4.01 -19.50
C VAL A 104 1.78 3.90 -19.45
N LEU A 105 1.04 4.81 -20.09
CA LEU A 105 -0.42 4.75 -20.13
C LEU A 105 -0.91 3.44 -20.77
N PHE A 106 -0.32 3.05 -21.89
CA PHE A 106 -0.65 1.77 -22.55
C PHE A 106 -0.35 0.57 -21.66
N LEU A 107 0.78 0.57 -20.95
CA LEU A 107 1.12 -0.48 -19.99
C LEU A 107 0.10 -0.56 -18.86
N VAL A 108 -0.29 0.58 -18.26
CA VAL A 108 -1.30 0.62 -17.19
C VAL A 108 -2.62 0.02 -17.68
N ILE A 109 -3.11 0.43 -18.84
CA ILE A 109 -4.35 -0.11 -19.41
C ILE A 109 -4.21 -1.62 -19.67
N SER A 110 -3.07 -2.07 -20.20
CA SER A 110 -2.84 -3.50 -20.45
C SER A 110 -2.83 -4.31 -19.14
N PHE A 111 -2.20 -3.78 -18.08
CA PHE A 111 -2.22 -4.43 -16.77
C PHE A 111 -3.63 -4.52 -16.20
N VAL A 112 -4.43 -3.46 -16.26
CA VAL A 112 -5.82 -3.49 -15.79
C VAL A 112 -6.64 -4.57 -16.51
N VAL A 113 -6.46 -4.73 -17.82
CA VAL A 113 -7.18 -5.78 -18.58
C VAL A 113 -6.72 -7.17 -18.15
N VAL A 114 -5.39 -7.37 -17.98
CA VAL A 114 -4.84 -8.67 -17.55
C VAL A 114 -5.28 -9.00 -16.14
N ASP A 115 -5.21 -8.04 -15.23
CA ASP A 115 -5.64 -8.21 -13.83
C ASP A 115 -7.13 -8.57 -13.75
N SER A 116 -7.98 -7.91 -14.55
CA SER A 116 -9.41 -8.23 -14.61
C SER A 116 -9.66 -9.69 -15.05
N ALA A 117 -8.91 -10.17 -16.03
CA ALA A 117 -9.02 -11.58 -16.48
C ALA A 117 -8.52 -12.56 -15.40
N ILE A 118 -7.45 -12.21 -14.67
CA ILE A 118 -6.93 -13.03 -13.57
C ILE A 118 -7.94 -13.07 -12.41
N ILE A 119 -8.55 -11.95 -12.07
CA ILE A 119 -9.57 -11.86 -11.02
C ILE A 119 -10.77 -12.73 -11.39
N GLU A 120 -11.29 -12.60 -12.61
CA GLU A 120 -12.41 -13.41 -13.09
C GLU A 120 -12.08 -14.90 -13.07
N TRP A 121 -10.88 -15.28 -13.50
CA TRP A 121 -10.42 -16.65 -13.44
C TRP A 121 -10.34 -17.16 -11.99
N ASN A 122 -9.76 -16.36 -11.07
CA ASN A 122 -9.66 -16.72 -9.66
C ASN A 122 -11.02 -16.91 -8.99
N GLN A 123 -12.00 -16.05 -9.29
CA GLN A 123 -13.35 -16.15 -8.76
C GLN A 123 -14.08 -17.44 -9.17
N ASN A 124 -13.72 -17.99 -10.34
CA ASN A 124 -14.32 -19.21 -10.89
C ASN A 124 -13.59 -20.50 -10.49
N ILE A 125 -12.47 -20.40 -9.73
CA ILE A 125 -11.76 -21.59 -9.24
C ILE A 125 -12.64 -22.31 -8.22
N GLN A 126 -12.86 -23.60 -8.46
CA GLN A 126 -13.49 -24.52 -7.50
C GLN A 126 -12.43 -25.38 -6.85
N PHE A 127 -12.34 -25.28 -5.53
CA PHE A 127 -11.41 -26.10 -4.76
C PHE A 127 -11.98 -27.52 -4.52
N PRO A 128 -11.10 -28.55 -4.44
CA PRO A 128 -11.51 -29.89 -4.04
C PRO A 128 -12.15 -29.90 -2.65
N ASP A 129 -12.97 -30.91 -2.36
CA ASP A 129 -13.73 -31.00 -1.11
C ASP A 129 -12.91 -30.87 0.16
N PHE A 130 -11.66 -31.32 0.17
CA PHE A 130 -10.77 -31.22 1.32
C PHE A 130 -10.26 -29.79 1.59
N LEU A 131 -10.43 -28.86 0.64
CA LEU A 131 -10.06 -27.43 0.77
C LEU A 131 -11.26 -26.50 0.92
N LYS A 132 -12.48 -27.02 1.05
CA LYS A 132 -13.69 -26.18 1.19
C LYS A 132 -13.62 -25.21 2.37
N SER A 133 -13.02 -25.62 3.49
CA SER A 133 -12.85 -24.74 4.65
C SER A 133 -11.91 -23.56 4.34
N PHE A 134 -10.84 -23.82 3.57
CA PHE A 134 -9.93 -22.77 3.12
C PHE A 134 -10.61 -21.82 2.11
N GLU A 135 -11.39 -22.39 1.18
CA GLU A 135 -12.17 -21.60 0.21
C GLU A 135 -13.15 -20.66 0.92
N ALA A 136 -13.92 -21.16 1.88
CA ALA A 136 -14.86 -20.35 2.67
C ALA A 136 -14.15 -19.23 3.44
N TRP A 137 -13.00 -19.52 4.05
CA TRP A 137 -12.17 -18.53 4.72
C TRP A 137 -11.63 -17.47 3.75
N SER A 138 -11.10 -17.89 2.58
CA SER A 138 -10.55 -16.98 1.56
C SER A 138 -11.64 -16.04 1.03
N ARG A 139 -12.82 -16.58 0.67
CA ARG A 139 -13.96 -15.78 0.20
C ARG A 139 -14.42 -14.78 1.27
N GLY A 140 -14.48 -15.18 2.53
CA GLY A 140 -14.80 -14.26 3.63
C GLY A 140 -13.79 -13.10 3.73
N LYS A 141 -12.49 -13.37 3.50
CA LYS A 141 -11.46 -12.33 3.47
C LYS A 141 -11.55 -11.43 2.24
N GLU A 142 -11.90 -11.95 1.09
CA GLU A 142 -12.17 -11.17 -0.12
C GLU A 142 -13.35 -10.21 0.09
N ASP A 143 -14.44 -10.68 0.71
CA ASP A 143 -15.61 -9.85 1.03
C ASP A 143 -15.27 -8.73 2.02
N GLU A 144 -14.49 -9.02 3.08
CA GLU A 144 -14.01 -8.01 4.02
C GLU A 144 -13.16 -6.94 3.30
N LEU A 145 -12.23 -7.36 2.43
CA LEU A 145 -11.37 -6.46 1.67
C LEU A 145 -12.17 -5.62 0.67
N ALA A 146 -13.19 -6.19 0.02
CA ALA A 146 -14.08 -5.47 -0.88
C ALA A 146 -14.88 -4.38 -0.14
N LEU A 147 -15.39 -4.69 1.06
CA LEU A 147 -16.06 -3.72 1.91
C LEU A 147 -15.13 -2.59 2.36
N LEU A 148 -13.91 -2.92 2.81
CA LEU A 148 -12.89 -1.93 3.18
C LEU A 148 -12.53 -1.03 1.98
N THR A 149 -12.30 -1.61 0.82
CA THR A 149 -12.00 -0.87 -0.40
C THR A 149 -13.14 0.08 -0.74
N LYS A 150 -14.39 -0.40 -0.71
CA LYS A 150 -15.57 0.41 -0.96
C LYS A 150 -15.66 1.59 0.01
N MET A 151 -15.47 1.34 1.31
CA MET A 151 -15.49 2.38 2.33
C MET A 151 -14.40 3.43 2.10
N LEU A 152 -13.18 3.01 1.76
CA LEU A 152 -12.04 3.92 1.54
C LEU A 152 -12.16 4.71 0.22
N THR A 153 -12.87 4.18 -0.78
CA THR A 153 -13.03 4.79 -2.10
C THR A 153 -14.38 5.49 -2.32
N THR A 154 -15.30 5.43 -1.35
CA THR A 154 -16.57 6.19 -1.41
C THR A 154 -16.34 7.56 -0.79
N PHE A 155 -16.46 8.63 -1.57
CA PHE A 155 -16.20 10.01 -1.16
C PHE A 155 -17.48 10.83 -1.21
N ASP A 156 -17.77 11.58 -0.15
CA ASP A 156 -18.96 12.44 -0.03
C ASP A 156 -18.68 13.87 -0.47
N SER A 157 -17.37 14.23 -0.58
CA SER A 157 -16.96 15.57 -1.00
C SER A 157 -15.74 15.51 -1.92
N PHE A 158 -15.57 16.54 -2.76
CA PHE A 158 -14.39 16.67 -3.63
C PHE A 158 -13.08 16.75 -2.83
N GLY A 159 -13.12 17.39 -1.65
CA GLY A 159 -11.95 17.47 -0.76
C GLY A 159 -11.51 16.09 -0.25
N GLU A 160 -12.47 15.26 0.16
CA GLU A 160 -12.19 13.88 0.57
C GLU A 160 -11.67 13.02 -0.59
N PHE A 161 -12.24 13.20 -1.78
CA PHE A 161 -11.74 12.53 -2.98
C PHE A 161 -10.25 12.85 -3.23
N VAL A 162 -9.87 14.14 -3.17
CA VAL A 162 -8.47 14.54 -3.40
C VAL A 162 -7.55 13.96 -2.31
N ILE A 163 -7.94 14.03 -1.04
CA ILE A 163 -7.15 13.47 0.07
C ILE A 163 -7.05 11.95 -0.08
N GLY A 164 -8.17 11.27 -0.28
CA GLY A 164 -8.21 9.81 -0.46
C GLY A 164 -7.37 9.37 -1.67
N PHE A 165 -7.46 10.07 -2.79
CA PHE A 165 -6.66 9.80 -3.97
C PHE A 165 -5.16 9.91 -3.69
N ILE A 166 -4.72 10.98 -3.01
CA ILE A 166 -3.30 11.15 -2.65
C ILE A 166 -2.84 10.03 -1.71
N VAL A 167 -3.65 9.69 -0.69
CA VAL A 167 -3.31 8.67 0.31
C VAL A 167 -3.26 7.27 -0.30
N ILE A 168 -4.17 6.95 -1.22
CA ILE A 168 -4.22 5.62 -1.85
C ILE A 168 -3.17 5.49 -2.96
N ALA A 169 -2.81 6.61 -3.64
CA ALA A 169 -1.83 6.59 -4.72
C ALA A 169 -0.35 6.58 -4.25
N VAL A 170 -0.07 6.87 -2.97
CA VAL A 170 1.27 6.82 -2.38
C VAL A 170 1.56 5.46 -1.82
#